data_42037c05ab0ba70bd1aff8e0ad1eb53e
#
_entry.id   42037c05ab0ba70bd1aff8e0ad1eb53e
#
_cell.length_a   1.000
_cell.length_b   1.000
_cell.length_c   1.000
_cell.angle_alpha   90.00
_cell.angle_beta   90.00
_cell.angle_gamma   90.00
#
_symmetry.space_group_name_H-M   'P 1'
#
loop_
_entity.id
_entity.type
_entity.pdbx_description
1 polymer ?
#
loop_
_entity_poly.entity_id
_entity_poly.type
_entity_poly.pdbx_seq_one_letter_code
_entity_poly.pdbx_strand_id
1 'polypeptide(L)'
;MEVKEINIAHIAQVCIENVFRTSTAKPGYVHLNFGKNLSSTEFRSIMVDLKNELSKFTTKQFNSTLAYHWLVRFDQQVNTPFHLDNAEDQSFLMLGYEPSEVDSELYLADYVKYANDSKVESTECIEKITPIFKEDESLLAPYVTKVSSFNSDTYRIVFINNSKPKSFPEMLGVFHKVLIVTPDVTKSRIVNSMILNLLPKGMINKNEPSEEAFLNTDIISK
;
A
#
# COMPACT_ATOMS: atom_id res chain seq x y z
N MET A 1 -5.30 5.48 -12.14
CA MET A 1 -6.69 5.48 -12.65
C MET A 1 -7.43 6.69 -12.07
N GLU A 2 -8.10 7.47 -12.91
CA GLU A 2 -9.01 8.53 -12.45
C GLU A 2 -10.36 7.91 -12.07
N VAL A 3 -10.82 8.18 -10.83
CA VAL A 3 -12.10 7.68 -10.30
C VAL A 3 -13.16 8.77 -10.55
N LYS A 4 -13.92 8.61 -11.61
CA LYS A 4 -14.98 9.57 -12.00
C LYS A 4 -16.25 9.39 -11.15
N GLU A 5 -16.53 8.19 -10.72
CA GLU A 5 -17.66 7.80 -9.89
C GLU A 5 -17.17 6.79 -8.83
N ILE A 6 -17.58 7.01 -7.57
CA ILE A 6 -17.17 6.15 -6.46
C ILE A 6 -18.04 4.90 -6.44
N ASN A 7 -17.59 3.89 -7.16
CA ASN A 7 -18.17 2.54 -7.13
C ASN A 7 -17.16 1.58 -6.48
N ILE A 8 -17.34 1.33 -5.20
CA ILE A 8 -16.39 0.54 -4.38
C ILE A 8 -16.21 -0.87 -4.94
N ALA A 9 -17.24 -1.53 -5.43
CA ALA A 9 -17.14 -2.86 -6.00
C ALA A 9 -16.28 -2.87 -7.28
N HIS A 10 -16.44 -1.87 -8.15
CA HIS A 10 -15.60 -1.73 -9.34
C HIS A 10 -14.15 -1.40 -8.98
N ILE A 11 -13.93 -0.51 -8.02
CA ILE A 11 -12.58 -0.16 -7.54
C ILE A 11 -11.90 -1.39 -6.93
N ALA A 12 -12.62 -2.16 -6.11
CA ALA A 12 -12.12 -3.40 -5.54
C ALA A 12 -11.72 -4.42 -6.61
N GLN A 13 -12.52 -4.55 -7.68
CA GLN A 13 -12.19 -5.43 -8.79
C GLN A 13 -10.87 -5.02 -9.47
N VAL A 14 -10.65 -3.73 -9.73
CA VAL A 14 -9.38 -3.22 -10.28
C VAL A 14 -8.21 -3.52 -9.33
N CYS A 15 -8.41 -3.36 -8.02
CA CYS A 15 -7.41 -3.70 -7.01
C CYS A 15 -7.08 -5.20 -7.02
N ILE A 16 -8.09 -6.07 -7.08
CA ILE A 16 -7.92 -7.52 -7.12
C ILE A 16 -7.11 -7.95 -8.35
N GLU A 17 -7.45 -7.42 -9.51
CA GLU A 17 -6.80 -7.77 -10.77
C GLU A 17 -5.32 -7.39 -10.82
N ASN A 18 -4.94 -6.30 -10.16
CA ASN A 18 -3.59 -5.75 -10.27
C ASN A 18 -2.71 -6.02 -9.05
N VAL A 19 -3.29 -6.08 -7.85
CA VAL A 19 -2.53 -6.11 -6.58
C VAL A 19 -2.41 -7.53 -6.02
N PHE A 20 -3.48 -8.36 -6.12
CA PHE A 20 -3.45 -9.76 -5.65
C PHE A 20 -2.77 -10.62 -6.71
N ARG A 21 -1.44 -10.55 -6.79
CA ARG A 21 -0.67 -11.19 -7.84
C ARG A 21 0.15 -12.39 -7.33
N THR A 22 0.18 -13.46 -8.11
CA THR A 22 1.04 -14.63 -7.95
C THR A 22 2.08 -14.74 -9.07
N SER A 23 2.18 -13.73 -9.92
CA SER A 23 3.18 -13.61 -10.98
C SER A 23 3.58 -12.14 -11.18
N THR A 24 4.76 -11.91 -11.73
CA THR A 24 5.27 -10.57 -12.03
C THR A 24 4.67 -9.95 -13.31
N ALA A 25 3.72 -10.63 -13.97
CA ALA A 25 2.98 -10.07 -15.11
C ALA A 25 2.01 -8.94 -14.71
N LYS A 26 1.59 -8.91 -13.44
CA LYS A 26 0.76 -7.86 -12.88
C LYS A 26 1.63 -6.87 -12.07
N PRO A 27 1.25 -5.59 -11.96
CA PRO A 27 2.11 -4.59 -11.34
C PRO A 27 2.32 -4.78 -9.83
N GLY A 28 1.38 -5.41 -9.11
CA GLY A 28 1.42 -5.54 -7.65
C GLY A 28 0.95 -4.28 -6.91
N TYR A 29 0.45 -3.29 -7.62
CA TYR A 29 -0.11 -2.06 -7.05
C TYR A 29 -1.15 -1.43 -7.98
N VAL A 30 -1.95 -0.52 -7.41
CA VAL A 30 -2.79 0.42 -8.16
C VAL A 30 -2.66 1.81 -7.58
N HIS A 31 -2.82 2.83 -8.43
CA HIS A 31 -2.91 4.23 -8.05
C HIS A 31 -4.27 4.78 -8.50
N LEU A 32 -5.07 5.25 -7.54
CA LEU A 32 -6.43 5.75 -7.70
C LEU A 32 -6.47 7.24 -7.38
N ASN A 33 -6.99 8.06 -8.27
CA ASN A 33 -7.20 9.48 -8.04
C ASN A 33 -8.70 9.76 -7.91
N PHE A 34 -9.13 10.26 -6.76
CA PHE A 34 -10.52 10.57 -6.41
C PHE A 34 -10.89 12.04 -6.66
N GLY A 35 -9.96 12.84 -7.21
CA GLY A 35 -10.17 14.26 -7.39
C GLY A 35 -10.14 15.03 -6.06
N LYS A 36 -10.77 16.20 -6.05
CA LYS A 36 -10.69 17.18 -4.96
C LYS A 36 -11.99 17.40 -4.17
N ASN A 37 -13.07 16.76 -4.57
CA ASN A 37 -14.40 17.02 -3.99
C ASN A 37 -14.74 16.03 -2.87
N LEU A 38 -13.81 15.77 -1.96
CA LEU A 38 -14.00 14.93 -0.78
C LEU A 38 -13.58 15.69 0.47
N SER A 39 -14.18 15.33 1.60
CA SER A 39 -13.64 15.62 2.93
C SER A 39 -12.68 14.50 3.36
N SER A 40 -11.83 14.77 4.35
CA SER A 40 -10.95 13.77 4.94
C SER A 40 -11.71 12.57 5.51
N THR A 41 -12.88 12.80 6.12
CA THR A 41 -13.73 11.73 6.67
C THR A 41 -14.36 10.87 5.57
N GLU A 42 -14.91 11.46 4.50
CA GLU A 42 -15.43 10.72 3.35
C GLU A 42 -14.34 9.88 2.71
N PHE A 43 -13.14 10.44 2.57
CA PHE A 43 -12.00 9.72 2.02
C PHE A 43 -11.60 8.50 2.86
N ARG A 44 -11.55 8.66 4.19
CA ARG A 44 -11.30 7.52 5.10
C ARG A 44 -12.41 6.48 5.04
N SER A 45 -13.68 6.89 4.90
CA SER A 45 -14.79 5.95 4.70
C SER A 45 -14.63 5.14 3.42
N ILE A 46 -14.21 5.76 2.32
CA ILE A 46 -13.90 5.05 1.06
C ILE A 46 -12.81 4.00 1.27
N MET A 47 -11.75 4.32 2.05
CA MET A 47 -10.68 3.37 2.34
C MET A 47 -11.18 2.16 3.15
N VAL A 48 -12.03 2.40 4.16
CA VAL A 48 -12.65 1.33 4.98
C VAL A 48 -13.59 0.47 4.13
N ASP A 49 -14.44 1.09 3.33
CA ASP A 49 -15.38 0.39 2.44
C ASP A 49 -14.64 -0.48 1.42
N LEU A 50 -13.55 0.05 0.86
CA LEU A 50 -12.69 -0.69 -0.06
C LEU A 50 -12.04 -1.90 0.62
N LYS A 51 -11.48 -1.75 1.83
CA LYS A 51 -10.95 -2.89 2.61
C LYS A 51 -12.03 -3.94 2.86
N ASN A 52 -13.24 -3.52 3.21
CA ASN A 52 -14.33 -4.44 3.49
C ASN A 52 -14.78 -5.20 2.22
N GLU A 53 -14.82 -4.55 1.07
CA GLU A 53 -15.12 -5.20 -0.20
C GLU A 53 -14.01 -6.18 -0.62
N LEU A 54 -12.74 -5.79 -0.47
CA LEU A 54 -11.60 -6.67 -0.70
C LEU A 54 -11.61 -7.90 0.24
N SER A 55 -12.04 -7.74 1.49
CA SER A 55 -12.20 -8.84 2.45
C SER A 55 -13.23 -9.89 2.00
N LYS A 56 -14.29 -9.48 1.33
CA LYS A 56 -15.26 -10.44 0.76
C LYS A 56 -14.61 -11.32 -0.30
N PHE A 57 -13.79 -10.70 -1.16
CA PHE A 57 -13.02 -11.43 -2.16
C PHE A 57 -12.03 -12.42 -1.53
N THR A 58 -11.20 -11.96 -0.57
CA THR A 58 -10.20 -12.84 0.06
C THR A 58 -10.85 -13.97 0.85
N THR A 59 -12.01 -13.73 1.47
CA THR A 59 -12.78 -14.78 2.15
C THR A 59 -13.25 -15.84 1.16
N LYS A 60 -13.73 -15.44 -0.01
CA LYS A 60 -14.22 -16.37 -1.04
C LYS A 60 -13.06 -17.12 -1.73
N GLN A 61 -11.98 -16.43 -2.05
CA GLN A 61 -10.91 -16.98 -2.88
C GLN A 61 -9.85 -17.72 -2.07
N PHE A 62 -9.52 -17.24 -0.88
CA PHE A 62 -8.41 -17.75 -0.06
C PHE A 62 -8.84 -18.30 1.30
N ASN A 63 -10.15 -18.33 1.58
CA ASN A 63 -10.68 -18.66 2.91
C ASN A 63 -10.01 -17.84 4.03
N SER A 64 -9.74 -16.57 3.75
CA SER A 64 -9.01 -15.64 4.63
C SER A 64 -9.67 -14.27 4.61
N THR A 65 -9.50 -13.52 5.70
CA THR A 65 -10.00 -12.15 5.84
C THR A 65 -8.85 -11.16 5.90
N LEU A 66 -9.09 -9.92 5.47
CA LEU A 66 -8.16 -8.82 5.67
C LEU A 66 -8.41 -8.19 7.05
N ALA A 67 -7.43 -8.34 7.94
CA ALA A 67 -7.43 -7.73 9.26
C ALA A 67 -6.42 -6.58 9.35
N TYR A 68 -6.75 -5.53 10.09
CA TYR A 68 -5.81 -4.45 10.30
C TYR A 68 -4.65 -4.91 11.19
N HIS A 69 -3.43 -4.73 10.69
CA HIS A 69 -2.21 -4.73 11.49
C HIS A 69 -1.90 -3.33 11.99
N TRP A 70 -2.12 -2.35 11.12
CA TRP A 70 -1.88 -0.94 11.36
C TRP A 70 -2.98 -0.09 10.72
N LEU A 71 -3.43 0.93 11.44
CA LEU A 71 -4.47 1.85 10.97
C LEU A 71 -4.23 3.21 11.62
N VAL A 72 -3.61 4.13 10.89
CA VAL A 72 -3.20 5.42 11.44
C VAL A 72 -3.33 6.54 10.42
N ARG A 73 -3.29 7.76 10.95
CA ARG A 73 -3.20 9.01 10.21
C ARG A 73 -1.98 9.78 10.70
N PHE A 74 -1.06 10.13 9.81
CA PHE A 74 0.20 10.78 10.19
C PHE A 74 0.68 11.79 9.16
N ASP A 75 1.52 12.73 9.61
CA ASP A 75 2.23 13.68 8.75
C ASP A 75 3.57 13.07 8.33
N GLN A 76 3.69 12.73 7.05
CA GLN A 76 4.89 12.10 6.52
C GLN A 76 5.73 13.10 5.72
N GLN A 77 6.79 13.61 6.33
CA GLN A 77 7.78 14.44 5.67
C GLN A 77 9.21 13.87 5.79
N VAL A 78 9.31 12.55 5.82
CA VAL A 78 10.59 11.82 5.93
C VAL A 78 10.76 10.91 4.72
N ASN A 79 11.96 10.91 4.15
CA ASN A 79 12.35 9.99 3.09
C ASN A 79 12.42 8.56 3.64
N THR A 80 12.00 7.60 2.82
CA THR A 80 12.18 6.18 3.12
C THR A 80 13.01 5.51 2.03
N PRO A 81 13.83 4.48 2.34
CA PRO A 81 14.46 3.64 1.32
C PRO A 81 13.41 2.77 0.63
N PHE A 82 13.80 1.96 -0.36
CA PHE A 82 12.97 0.87 -0.85
C PHE A 82 12.78 -0.19 0.23
N HIS A 83 11.52 -0.45 0.62
CA HIS A 83 11.20 -1.38 1.71
C HIS A 83 9.80 -1.99 1.58
N LEU A 84 9.57 -3.03 2.39
CA LEU A 84 8.25 -3.52 2.79
C LEU A 84 7.99 -3.06 4.22
N ASP A 85 6.76 -2.70 4.53
CA ASP A 85 6.36 -2.46 5.90
C ASP A 85 6.37 -3.74 6.72
N ASN A 86 6.69 -3.62 8.00
CA ASN A 86 6.75 -4.76 8.90
C ASN A 86 5.34 -5.28 9.21
N ALA A 87 4.99 -6.41 8.62
CA ALA A 87 3.70 -7.08 8.75
C ALA A 87 3.87 -8.59 8.59
N GLU A 88 2.77 -9.34 8.62
CA GLU A 88 2.77 -10.77 8.31
C GLU A 88 3.25 -11.05 6.87
N ASP A 89 3.60 -12.30 6.58
CA ASP A 89 4.15 -12.69 5.27
C ASP A 89 3.21 -12.38 4.10
N GLN A 90 1.90 -12.43 4.33
CA GLN A 90 0.88 -12.05 3.35
C GLN A 90 0.18 -10.79 3.83
N SER A 91 0.56 -9.67 3.26
CA SER A 91 0.03 -8.37 3.67
C SER A 91 -0.13 -7.39 2.50
N PHE A 92 -0.95 -6.39 2.72
CA PHE A 92 -1.22 -5.31 1.77
C PHE A 92 -1.13 -3.96 2.47
N LEU A 93 -0.66 -2.96 1.76
CA LEU A 93 -0.54 -1.60 2.23
C LEU A 93 -1.47 -0.69 1.42
N MET A 94 -2.36 0.02 2.09
CA MET A 94 -3.20 1.05 1.49
C MET A 94 -2.79 2.41 2.03
N LEU A 95 -2.22 3.25 1.18
CA LEU A 95 -1.80 4.61 1.50
C LEU A 95 -2.80 5.60 0.89
N GLY A 96 -3.53 6.30 1.75
CA GLY A 96 -4.47 7.35 1.39
C GLY A 96 -3.87 8.74 1.58
N TYR A 97 -3.52 9.40 0.50
CA TYR A 97 -2.94 10.75 0.51
C TYR A 97 -4.02 11.80 0.46
N GLU A 98 -4.06 12.69 1.44
CA GLU A 98 -4.88 13.89 1.41
C GLU A 98 -4.20 14.99 0.57
N PRO A 99 -4.92 16.01 0.11
CA PRO A 99 -4.34 17.17 -0.55
C PRO A 99 -3.19 17.77 0.25
N SER A 100 -2.08 18.07 -0.41
CA SER A 100 -0.89 18.62 0.24
C SER A 100 -0.07 19.46 -0.74
N GLU A 101 0.49 20.57 -0.24
CA GLU A 101 1.44 21.39 -0.99
C GLU A 101 2.90 20.94 -0.79
N VAL A 102 3.14 19.91 0.03
CA VAL A 102 4.48 19.32 0.19
C VAL A 102 4.79 18.48 -1.04
N ASP A 103 5.79 18.89 -1.81
CA ASP A 103 6.20 18.16 -3.00
C ASP A 103 6.89 16.85 -2.62
N SER A 104 6.38 15.76 -3.16
CA SER A 104 6.87 14.42 -2.84
C SER A 104 6.67 13.44 -3.99
N GLU A 105 7.49 12.43 -4.01
CA GLU A 105 7.49 11.38 -5.02
C GLU A 105 7.37 10.00 -4.35
N LEU A 106 6.59 9.12 -4.98
CA LEU A 106 6.47 7.72 -4.59
C LEU A 106 7.01 6.84 -5.71
N TYR A 107 7.87 5.92 -5.32
CA TYR A 107 8.47 4.92 -6.21
C TYR A 107 8.09 3.52 -5.75
N LEU A 108 7.81 2.65 -6.70
CA LEU A 108 7.51 1.25 -6.50
C LEU A 108 8.51 0.40 -7.26
N ALA A 109 9.07 -0.63 -6.64
CA ALA A 109 10.04 -1.51 -7.29
C ALA A 109 9.61 -2.97 -7.20
N ASP A 110 9.55 -3.66 -8.35
CA ASP A 110 9.29 -5.09 -8.42
C ASP A 110 10.53 -5.89 -8.02
N TYR A 111 10.73 -6.04 -6.71
CA TYR A 111 11.90 -6.76 -6.18
C TYR A 111 11.88 -8.26 -6.50
N VAL A 112 10.71 -8.85 -6.72
CA VAL A 112 10.59 -10.26 -7.12
C VAL A 112 11.08 -10.45 -8.54
N LYS A 113 10.73 -9.52 -9.44
CA LYS A 113 11.25 -9.53 -10.81
C LYS A 113 12.77 -9.33 -10.82
N TYR A 114 13.28 -8.40 -10.02
CA TYR A 114 14.72 -8.22 -9.83
C TYR A 114 15.41 -9.51 -9.37
N ALA A 115 14.86 -10.19 -8.35
CA ALA A 115 15.41 -11.44 -7.84
C ALA A 115 15.44 -12.55 -8.90
N ASN A 116 14.36 -12.70 -9.66
CA ASN A 116 14.26 -13.68 -10.74
C ASN A 116 15.28 -13.43 -11.85
N ASP A 117 15.43 -12.18 -12.30
CA ASP A 117 16.33 -11.82 -13.41
C ASP A 117 17.81 -11.89 -12.97
N SER A 118 18.09 -11.65 -11.69
CA SER A 118 19.44 -11.72 -11.11
C SER A 118 19.94 -13.18 -10.87
N LYS A 119 19.13 -14.20 -11.22
CA LYS A 119 19.43 -15.63 -11.01
C LYS A 119 19.85 -16.01 -9.58
N VAL A 120 19.47 -15.19 -8.62
CA VAL A 120 19.70 -15.50 -7.22
C VAL A 120 18.58 -16.41 -6.77
N GLU A 121 18.87 -17.63 -6.35
CA GLU A 121 17.88 -18.64 -5.99
C GLU A 121 16.92 -18.13 -4.91
N SER A 122 15.66 -18.30 -5.18
CA SER A 122 14.50 -17.49 -4.88
C SER A 122 14.23 -17.09 -3.42
N THR A 123 14.33 -17.96 -2.46
CA THR A 123 13.96 -17.66 -1.06
C THR A 123 15.07 -16.99 -0.28
N GLU A 124 16.29 -17.47 -0.36
CA GLU A 124 17.45 -16.87 0.34
C GLU A 124 17.74 -15.43 -0.15
N CYS A 125 17.52 -15.16 -1.43
CA CYS A 125 17.71 -13.81 -1.97
C CYS A 125 16.68 -12.84 -1.43
N ILE A 126 15.42 -13.24 -1.42
CA ILE A 126 14.34 -12.41 -0.93
C ILE A 126 14.52 -12.09 0.55
N GLU A 127 14.99 -13.06 1.36
CA GLU A 127 15.30 -12.83 2.76
C GLU A 127 16.47 -11.85 2.98
N LYS A 128 17.45 -11.84 2.08
CA LYS A 128 18.59 -10.92 2.15
C LYS A 128 18.20 -9.47 1.78
N ILE A 129 17.30 -9.30 0.82
CA ILE A 129 16.92 -7.98 0.30
C ILE A 129 15.70 -7.39 1.01
N THR A 130 14.94 -8.18 1.79
CA THR A 130 13.77 -7.70 2.54
C THR A 130 14.09 -7.60 4.05
N PRO A 131 13.34 -6.83 4.84
CA PRO A 131 12.29 -5.89 4.43
C PRO A 131 12.82 -4.58 3.83
N ILE A 132 14.10 -4.28 3.97
CA ILE A 132 14.73 -3.04 3.48
C ILE A 132 15.80 -3.43 2.47
N PHE A 133 15.74 -2.84 1.28
CA PHE A 133 16.77 -3.00 0.28
C PHE A 133 18.05 -2.29 0.73
N LYS A 134 19.12 -3.04 0.94
CA LYS A 134 20.41 -2.55 1.50
C LYS A 134 21.54 -2.50 0.48
N GLU A 135 21.30 -2.98 -0.74
CA GLU A 135 22.26 -2.95 -1.83
C GLU A 135 22.20 -1.62 -2.57
N ASP A 136 23.00 -1.45 -3.60
CA ASP A 136 22.94 -0.27 -4.47
C ASP A 136 21.58 -0.17 -5.17
N GLU A 137 20.81 0.86 -4.88
CA GLU A 137 19.48 1.08 -5.47
C GLU A 137 19.50 1.16 -7.00
N SER A 138 20.65 1.42 -7.63
CA SER A 138 20.80 1.40 -9.10
C SER A 138 20.48 0.01 -9.68
N LEU A 139 20.64 -1.06 -8.91
CA LEU A 139 20.29 -2.43 -9.30
C LEU A 139 18.77 -2.61 -9.47
N LEU A 140 17.97 -1.84 -8.73
CA LEU A 140 16.52 -1.85 -8.87
C LEU A 140 16.02 -0.98 -10.03
N ALA A 141 16.82 -0.09 -10.59
CA ALA A 141 16.39 0.89 -11.58
C ALA A 141 15.55 0.32 -12.74
N PRO A 142 15.86 -0.85 -13.33
CA PRO A 142 15.04 -1.45 -14.39
C PRO A 142 13.65 -1.91 -13.94
N TYR A 143 13.42 -2.03 -12.63
CA TYR A 143 12.22 -2.57 -12.00
C TYR A 143 11.41 -1.51 -11.26
N VAL A 144 11.87 -0.25 -11.31
CA VAL A 144 11.25 0.87 -10.61
C VAL A 144 10.21 1.54 -11.50
N THR A 145 9.07 1.82 -10.89
CA THR A 145 8.05 2.71 -11.46
C THR A 145 7.86 3.90 -10.54
N LYS A 146 8.04 5.10 -11.04
CA LYS A 146 7.63 6.33 -10.37
C LYS A 146 6.11 6.47 -10.52
N VAL A 147 5.40 6.52 -9.40
CA VAL A 147 3.98 6.84 -9.42
C VAL A 147 3.81 8.27 -9.93
N SER A 148 2.82 8.50 -10.79
CA SER A 148 2.56 9.85 -11.34
C SER A 148 2.47 10.88 -10.22
N SER A 149 3.06 12.05 -10.45
CA SER A 149 3.12 13.15 -9.47
C SER A 149 1.76 13.41 -8.82
N PHE A 150 1.79 13.64 -7.52
CA PHE A 150 0.60 14.01 -6.76
C PHE A 150 0.27 15.48 -7.04
N ASN A 151 -0.94 15.76 -7.55
CA ASN A 151 -1.42 17.14 -7.58
C ASN A 151 -1.75 17.56 -6.16
N SER A 152 -1.45 18.79 -5.80
CA SER A 152 -1.59 19.31 -4.45
C SER A 152 -3.04 19.34 -3.93
N ASP A 153 -4.03 19.22 -4.80
CA ASP A 153 -5.45 19.41 -4.49
C ASP A 153 -6.32 18.15 -4.60
N THR A 154 -5.70 16.94 -4.72
CA THR A 154 -6.45 15.71 -4.96
C THR A 154 -6.24 14.65 -3.88
N TYR A 155 -7.31 13.91 -3.57
CA TYR A 155 -7.29 12.71 -2.75
C TYR A 155 -6.86 11.50 -3.57
N ARG A 156 -5.94 10.67 -3.05
CA ARG A 156 -5.39 9.53 -3.79
C ARG A 156 -5.17 8.34 -2.90
N ILE A 157 -5.45 7.15 -3.43
CA ILE A 157 -5.09 5.90 -2.81
C ILE A 157 -4.02 5.22 -3.66
N VAL A 158 -2.94 4.76 -3.01
CA VAL A 158 -2.02 3.79 -3.58
C VAL A 158 -2.17 2.51 -2.77
N PHE A 159 -2.66 1.46 -3.41
CA PHE A 159 -2.82 0.15 -2.80
C PHE A 159 -1.75 -0.78 -3.33
N ILE A 160 -0.97 -1.40 -2.45
CA ILE A 160 0.30 -2.07 -2.73
C ILE A 160 0.27 -3.47 -2.14
N ASN A 161 0.76 -4.45 -2.88
CA ASN A 161 1.06 -5.77 -2.33
C ASN A 161 2.37 -5.67 -1.52
N ASN A 162 2.26 -5.79 -0.20
CA ASN A 162 3.36 -5.69 0.76
C ASN A 162 3.87 -7.09 1.19
N SER A 163 3.46 -8.15 0.49
CA SER A 163 3.72 -9.54 0.90
C SER A 163 5.18 -9.95 0.66
N LYS A 164 5.63 -10.87 1.50
CA LYS A 164 6.87 -11.66 1.31
C LYS A 164 6.47 -13.03 0.78
N PRO A 165 7.10 -13.57 -0.27
CA PRO A 165 6.72 -14.86 -0.84
C PRO A 165 7.23 -16.03 0.02
N LYS A 166 6.57 -16.30 1.15
CA LYS A 166 6.94 -17.36 2.10
C LYS A 166 5.86 -18.42 2.33
N SER A 167 4.59 -18.10 2.06
CA SER A 167 3.46 -18.97 2.39
C SER A 167 2.40 -18.98 1.29
N PHE A 168 1.66 -20.09 1.18
CA PHE A 168 0.54 -20.19 0.23
C PHE A 168 -0.72 -19.51 0.79
N PRO A 169 -1.48 -18.74 -0.02
CA PRO A 169 -1.19 -18.39 -1.42
C PRO A 169 0.03 -17.45 -1.50
N GLU A 170 0.98 -17.82 -2.37
CA GLU A 170 2.22 -17.05 -2.52
C GLU A 170 1.96 -15.73 -3.26
N MET A 171 1.70 -14.68 -2.50
CA MET A 171 1.54 -13.33 -3.04
C MET A 171 2.90 -12.69 -3.23
N LEU A 172 3.06 -12.02 -4.38
CA LEU A 172 4.33 -11.40 -4.77
C LEU A 172 4.26 -9.89 -4.55
N GLY A 173 4.98 -9.42 -3.53
CA GLY A 173 5.00 -8.01 -3.14
C GLY A 173 5.82 -7.13 -4.07
N VAL A 174 5.75 -5.82 -3.79
CA VAL A 174 6.61 -4.78 -4.37
C VAL A 174 7.14 -3.87 -3.26
N PHE A 175 8.37 -3.40 -3.40
CA PHE A 175 8.89 -2.35 -2.53
C PHE A 175 8.23 -1.02 -2.82
N HIS A 176 8.18 -0.18 -1.80
CA HIS A 176 7.86 1.23 -1.96
C HIS A 176 8.95 2.12 -1.34
N LYS A 177 9.08 3.33 -1.88
CA LYS A 177 10.03 4.37 -1.44
C LYS A 177 9.38 5.73 -1.57
N VAL A 178 9.52 6.57 -0.57
CA VAL A 178 9.06 7.96 -0.59
C VAL A 178 10.26 8.90 -0.61
N LEU A 179 10.19 9.91 -1.46
CA LEU A 179 11.11 11.03 -1.50
C LEU A 179 10.33 12.32 -1.28
N ILE A 180 10.67 13.06 -0.24
CA ILE A 180 10.19 14.42 -0.02
C ILE A 180 11.14 15.35 -0.78
N VAL A 181 10.64 15.97 -1.85
CA VAL A 181 11.45 16.82 -2.73
C VAL A 181 11.76 18.15 -2.06
N THR A 182 10.75 18.76 -1.44
CA THR A 182 10.88 20.03 -0.74
C THR A 182 10.17 19.94 0.61
N PRO A 183 10.89 19.60 1.69
CA PRO A 183 10.32 19.58 3.02
C PRO A 183 9.84 20.98 3.44
N ASP A 184 8.64 21.06 4.04
CA ASP A 184 8.09 22.31 4.55
C ASP A 184 7.38 22.04 5.89
N VAL A 185 8.03 22.43 6.98
CA VAL A 185 7.51 22.22 8.36
C VAL A 185 6.27 23.06 8.70
N THR A 186 5.94 24.03 7.84
CA THR A 186 4.73 24.86 8.00
C THR A 186 3.50 24.24 7.34
N LYS A 187 3.68 23.18 6.57
CA LYS A 187 2.64 22.45 5.85
C LYS A 187 2.56 21.02 6.35
N SER A 188 1.46 20.36 6.04
CA SER A 188 1.27 18.95 6.37
C SER A 188 1.15 18.11 5.11
N ARG A 189 1.73 16.92 5.16
CA ARG A 189 1.55 15.87 4.16
C ARG A 189 0.88 14.68 4.83
N ILE A 190 -0.45 14.72 4.88
CA ILE A 190 -1.24 13.75 5.61
C ILE A 190 -1.40 12.47 4.81
N VAL A 191 -1.02 11.37 5.44
CA VAL A 191 -1.18 10.02 4.92
C VAL A 191 -2.04 9.20 5.87
N ASN A 192 -3.12 8.64 5.35
CA ASN A 192 -3.93 7.64 6.01
C ASN A 192 -3.37 6.27 5.63
N SER A 193 -2.81 5.53 6.57
CA SER A 193 -2.14 4.25 6.30
C SER A 193 -2.89 3.09 6.92
N MET A 194 -3.16 2.09 6.09
CA MET A 194 -3.71 0.78 6.50
C MET A 194 -2.74 -0.31 6.07
N ILE A 195 -2.19 -1.04 7.05
CA ILE A 195 -1.51 -2.31 6.78
C ILE A 195 -2.50 -3.42 7.09
N LEU A 196 -2.76 -4.26 6.09
CA LEU A 196 -3.78 -5.31 6.12
C LEU A 196 -3.10 -6.67 6.03
N ASN A 197 -3.27 -7.51 7.06
CA ASN A 197 -2.79 -8.89 7.03
C ASN A 197 -3.87 -9.82 6.49
N LEU A 198 -3.46 -10.81 5.70
CA LEU A 198 -4.33 -11.88 5.23
C LEU A 198 -4.35 -13.00 6.28
N LEU A 199 -5.41 -13.05 7.08
CA LEU A 199 -5.57 -14.02 8.16
C LEU A 199 -6.55 -15.14 7.77
N PRO A 200 -6.27 -16.42 8.11
CA PRO A 200 -7.21 -17.50 7.94
C PRO A 200 -8.58 -17.17 8.57
N LYS A 201 -9.67 -17.54 7.89
CA LYS A 201 -11.03 -17.30 8.36
C LYS A 201 -11.23 -17.88 9.78
N GLY A 202 -11.76 -17.05 10.68
CA GLY A 202 -11.98 -17.42 12.08
C GLY A 202 -10.81 -17.09 13.01
N MET A 203 -9.64 -16.70 12.49
CA MET A 203 -8.62 -16.09 13.33
C MET A 203 -9.00 -14.64 13.66
N ILE A 204 -8.83 -14.27 14.92
CA ILE A 204 -9.15 -12.94 15.43
C ILE A 204 -7.81 -12.25 15.78
N ASN A 205 -7.57 -11.10 15.20
CA ASN A 205 -6.52 -10.21 15.67
C ASN A 205 -7.03 -9.46 16.92
N LYS A 206 -6.61 -9.90 18.11
CA LYS A 206 -7.06 -9.30 19.39
C LYS A 206 -6.65 -7.84 19.56
N ASN A 207 -5.66 -7.39 18.81
CA ASN A 207 -5.12 -6.04 18.88
C ASN A 207 -5.47 -5.24 17.62
N GLU A 208 -6.53 -5.62 16.90
CA GLU A 208 -6.93 -4.92 15.69
C GLU A 208 -7.35 -3.49 16.00
N PRO A 209 -6.78 -2.48 15.31
CA PRO A 209 -7.17 -1.09 15.46
C PRO A 209 -8.65 -0.85 15.15
N SER A 210 -9.26 0.11 15.83
CA SER A 210 -10.68 0.46 15.65
C SER A 210 -10.91 1.29 14.39
N GLU A 211 -11.77 0.81 13.47
CA GLU A 211 -12.26 1.57 12.32
C GLU A 211 -12.98 2.85 12.78
N GLU A 212 -13.80 2.77 13.83
CA GLU A 212 -14.54 3.92 14.37
C GLU A 212 -13.58 5.02 14.86
N ALA A 213 -12.53 4.64 15.59
CA ALA A 213 -11.51 5.58 16.03
C ALA A 213 -10.80 6.24 14.83
N PHE A 214 -10.46 5.48 13.80
CA PHE A 214 -9.82 5.99 12.59
C PHE A 214 -10.72 6.95 11.80
N LEU A 215 -12.01 6.64 11.66
CA LEU A 215 -12.97 7.47 10.95
C LEU A 215 -13.23 8.81 11.66
N ASN A 216 -13.23 8.80 12.99
CA ASN A 216 -13.61 9.95 13.81
C ASN A 216 -12.43 10.77 14.35
N THR A 217 -11.18 10.35 14.08
CA THR A 217 -10.02 11.07 14.61
C THR A 217 -9.64 12.29 13.78
N ASP A 218 -9.35 13.40 14.47
CA ASP A 218 -8.64 14.55 13.91
C ASP A 218 -7.14 14.53 14.28
N ILE A 219 -6.73 13.53 15.07
CA ILE A 219 -5.34 13.40 15.52
C ILE A 219 -4.47 12.96 14.33
N ILE A 220 -3.37 13.69 14.15
CA ILE A 220 -2.31 13.38 13.20
C ILE A 220 -1.07 13.02 14.02
N SER A 221 -0.61 11.79 13.90
CA SER A 221 0.67 11.37 14.50
C SER A 221 1.84 12.05 13.76
N LYS A 222 2.90 12.34 14.50
CA LYS A 222 4.14 12.93 13.98
C LYS A 222 5.24 11.89 14.00
#